data_8db2a78f8614e3e3424cac8a6a5ef4f3
#
_entry.id   8db2a78f8614e3e3424cac8a6a5ef4f3
#
_cell.length_a   1.000
_cell.length_b   1.000
_cell.length_c   1.000
_cell.angle_alpha   90.00
_cell.angle_beta   90.00
_cell.angle_gamma   90.00
#
_symmetry.space_group_name_H-M   'P 1'
#
loop_
_entity.id
_entity.type
_entity.pdbx_description
1 polymer ?
#
loop_
_entity_poly.entity_id
_entity_poly.type
_entity_poly.pdbx_seq_one_letter_code
_entity_poly.pdbx_strand_id
1 'polypeptide(L)'
;MTTPLLQDLQDRGLIAQASDLEEIQTLLSQPQTVYCGFDPTAGSLHIGHLVPLIMLKRFQDAGHQAVALIGGATGMIGDPSFKATERSLNSSEIVSDWVNDLSNQIQQLMNHQLTKPMIMVNNADWMQAINVIDFFRDVGKHFSINTMVNRESVKQRLQRPDQGISFTEFSYALLQSYDFAELNRQYDCRLQIGGNDQWGNIVSGIDLTRRQNGEQVFGLTLPLITKSDGTKFGKTEGGAVWLDPSKTSPYAFYQFWLGAEDADVYHFLRYYTFLSCEEIASIEAQDQASQGKPQAQRILAEEMTRFVHGEEGLSSAERITQALFSGNVQQLSLGELKQLELDGLPSIESTQQDLVELLIESGLASSKRVAREHISNNAISVNGEKVSADNPSLSFPLFDQYWLLQRGKKHFCLVKRAA
;
A
#
# COMPACT_ATOMS: atom_id res chain seq x y z
N MET A 1 13.18 26.37 -12.03
CA MET A 1 14.35 25.48 -11.77
C MET A 1 13.79 24.36 -10.91
N THR A 2 14.01 23.09 -11.30
CA THR A 2 13.58 21.94 -10.48
C THR A 2 14.42 21.91 -9.21
N THR A 3 13.75 21.80 -8.06
CA THR A 3 14.41 21.65 -6.76
C THR A 3 15.33 20.41 -6.79
N PRO A 4 16.57 20.48 -6.26
CA PRO A 4 17.42 19.30 -6.17
C PRO A 4 16.71 18.17 -5.41
N LEU A 5 16.88 16.91 -5.86
CA LEU A 5 16.14 15.76 -5.33
C LEU A 5 16.18 15.68 -3.80
N LEU A 6 17.38 15.76 -3.18
CA LEU A 6 17.47 15.67 -1.71
C LEU A 6 16.76 16.81 -0.97
N GLN A 7 16.78 18.02 -1.55
CA GLN A 7 16.06 19.14 -0.96
C GLN A 7 14.53 18.91 -1.04
N ASP A 8 14.01 18.44 -2.19
CA ASP A 8 12.59 18.07 -2.32
C ASP A 8 12.19 16.99 -1.30
N LEU A 9 13.05 15.97 -1.11
CA LEU A 9 12.79 14.91 -0.13
C LEU A 9 12.79 15.43 1.31
N GLN A 10 13.69 16.38 1.65
CA GLN A 10 13.73 17.02 2.96
C GLN A 10 12.49 17.90 3.20
N ASP A 11 12.13 18.71 2.21
CA ASP A 11 10.96 19.62 2.30
C ASP A 11 9.64 18.82 2.45
N ARG A 12 9.59 17.62 1.87
CA ARG A 12 8.47 16.69 2.06
C ARG A 12 8.49 15.95 3.40
N GLY A 13 9.61 15.95 4.12
CA GLY A 13 9.79 15.14 5.32
C GLY A 13 10.00 13.65 5.04
N LEU A 14 10.48 13.30 3.85
CA LEU A 14 10.70 11.91 3.41
C LEU A 14 12.04 11.31 3.83
N ILE A 15 12.89 12.05 4.55
CA ILE A 15 14.16 11.57 5.09
C ILE A 15 14.07 11.43 6.60
N ALA A 16 14.10 10.19 7.10
CA ALA A 16 14.13 9.90 8.53
C ALA A 16 15.57 9.79 9.04
N GLN A 17 16.41 9.00 8.36
CA GLN A 17 17.83 8.85 8.64
C GLN A 17 18.63 8.73 7.35
N ALA A 18 19.88 9.16 7.39
CA ALA A 18 20.85 9.00 6.31
C ALA A 18 22.21 8.62 6.91
N SER A 19 22.98 7.77 6.24
CA SER A 19 24.32 7.37 6.69
C SER A 19 25.30 8.55 6.66
N ASP A 20 25.22 9.37 5.62
CA ASP A 20 25.92 10.64 5.45
C ASP A 20 25.21 11.46 4.38
N LEU A 21 24.53 12.52 4.79
CA LEU A 21 23.70 13.30 3.87
C LEU A 21 24.52 14.13 2.86
N GLU A 22 25.68 14.64 3.28
CA GLU A 22 26.56 15.44 2.42
C GLU A 22 27.23 14.59 1.34
N GLU A 23 27.69 13.39 1.73
CA GLU A 23 28.26 12.43 0.77
C GLU A 23 27.18 11.86 -0.17
N ILE A 24 25.95 11.61 0.31
CA ILE A 24 24.82 11.21 -0.54
C ILE A 24 24.50 12.32 -1.55
N GLN A 25 24.50 13.59 -1.13
CA GLN A 25 24.28 14.71 -2.05
C GLN A 25 25.35 14.77 -3.14
N THR A 26 26.61 14.56 -2.77
CA THR A 26 27.74 14.51 -3.70
C THR A 26 27.59 13.31 -4.66
N LEU A 27 27.25 12.14 -4.14
CA LEU A 27 27.00 10.92 -4.91
C LEU A 27 25.91 11.15 -5.98
N LEU A 28 24.78 11.73 -5.58
CA LEU A 28 23.62 11.97 -6.44
C LEU A 28 23.81 13.13 -7.46
N SER A 29 24.96 13.80 -7.45
CA SER A 29 25.31 14.73 -8.51
C SER A 29 25.58 14.07 -9.87
N GLN A 30 25.75 12.74 -9.86
CA GLN A 30 25.90 11.89 -11.05
C GLN A 30 24.83 10.78 -11.03
N PRO A 31 24.46 10.21 -12.19
CA PRO A 31 23.54 9.08 -12.23
C PRO A 31 24.05 7.91 -11.36
N GLN A 32 23.20 7.40 -10.50
CA GLN A 32 23.49 6.31 -9.56
C GLN A 32 22.48 5.20 -9.67
N THR A 33 22.86 3.99 -9.25
CA THR A 33 21.91 2.91 -9.01
C THR A 33 21.46 2.93 -7.55
N VAL A 34 20.13 2.94 -7.36
CA VAL A 34 19.45 3.02 -6.05
C VAL A 34 18.50 1.84 -5.92
N TYR A 35 18.48 1.14 -4.78
CA TYR A 35 17.56 0.02 -4.60
C TYR A 35 16.71 0.09 -3.36
N CYS A 36 15.56 -0.59 -3.43
CA CYS A 36 14.71 -0.92 -2.30
C CYS A 36 14.30 -2.38 -2.35
N GLY A 37 14.25 -3.05 -1.20
CA GLY A 37 13.81 -4.42 -1.06
C GLY A 37 12.33 -4.52 -0.72
N PHE A 38 11.65 -5.54 -1.28
CA PHE A 38 10.25 -5.88 -1.06
C PHE A 38 10.12 -7.37 -0.77
N ASP A 39 9.93 -7.72 0.49
CA ASP A 39 9.71 -9.11 0.88
C ASP A 39 8.27 -9.55 0.56
N PRO A 40 8.09 -10.68 -0.14
CA PRO A 40 6.78 -11.22 -0.47
C PRO A 40 6.13 -11.81 0.79
N THR A 41 5.25 -11.05 1.41
CA THR A 41 4.49 -11.45 2.62
C THR A 41 3.03 -11.75 2.32
N ALA A 42 2.61 -11.52 1.10
CA ALA A 42 1.29 -11.82 0.52
C ALA A 42 1.39 -11.72 -1.00
N GLY A 43 0.41 -12.27 -1.73
CA GLY A 43 0.32 -12.17 -3.19
C GLY A 43 -0.18 -10.81 -3.69
N SER A 44 0.09 -9.73 -2.98
CA SER A 44 -0.13 -8.35 -3.43
C SER A 44 0.62 -7.36 -2.57
N LEU A 45 1.00 -6.24 -3.17
CA LEU A 45 1.41 -5.03 -2.46
C LEU A 45 0.19 -4.35 -1.81
N HIS A 46 0.43 -3.60 -0.76
CA HIS A 46 -0.55 -2.73 -0.11
C HIS A 46 -0.01 -1.31 -0.02
N ILE A 47 -0.84 -0.34 0.38
CA ILE A 47 -0.46 1.08 0.40
C ILE A 47 0.80 1.40 1.23
N GLY A 48 1.18 0.57 2.20
CA GLY A 48 2.45 0.72 2.92
C GLY A 48 3.70 0.56 2.04
N HIS A 49 3.58 -0.10 0.88
CA HIS A 49 4.66 -0.25 -0.10
C HIS A 49 4.71 0.92 -1.10
N LEU A 50 3.68 1.79 -1.14
CA LEU A 50 3.65 2.90 -2.10
C LEU A 50 4.74 3.93 -1.85
N VAL A 51 5.03 4.30 -0.57
CA VAL A 51 6.04 5.31 -0.29
C VAL A 51 7.43 4.89 -0.79
N PRO A 52 7.95 3.68 -0.50
CA PRO A 52 9.22 3.24 -1.08
C PRO A 52 9.18 3.10 -2.62
N LEU A 53 8.05 2.73 -3.23
CA LEU A 53 7.91 2.69 -4.69
C LEU A 53 7.93 4.10 -5.30
N ILE A 54 7.17 5.03 -4.73
CA ILE A 54 7.16 6.44 -5.15
C ILE A 54 8.56 7.04 -4.96
N MET A 55 9.27 6.66 -3.90
CA MET A 55 10.63 7.09 -3.68
C MET A 55 11.57 6.60 -4.79
N LEU A 56 11.52 5.31 -5.15
CA LEU A 56 12.27 4.78 -6.30
C LEU A 56 11.95 5.54 -7.58
N LYS A 57 10.66 5.87 -7.81
CA LYS A 57 10.26 6.70 -8.95
C LYS A 57 10.89 8.10 -8.90
N ARG A 58 10.91 8.77 -7.75
CA ARG A 58 11.54 10.09 -7.61
C ARG A 58 13.03 10.06 -7.97
N PHE A 59 13.76 9.01 -7.53
CA PHE A 59 15.14 8.81 -7.93
C PHE A 59 15.28 8.59 -9.45
N GLN A 60 14.39 7.79 -10.03
CA GLN A 60 14.41 7.53 -11.47
C GLN A 60 14.09 8.80 -12.28
N ASP A 61 13.11 9.58 -11.86
CA ASP A 61 12.75 10.85 -12.49
C ASP A 61 13.89 11.88 -12.41
N ALA A 62 14.71 11.79 -11.37
CA ALA A 62 15.93 12.60 -11.21
C ALA A 62 17.13 12.10 -12.03
N GLY A 63 16.98 11.02 -12.82
CA GLY A 63 18.00 10.48 -13.73
C GLY A 63 18.84 9.33 -13.17
N HIS A 64 18.51 8.83 -11.97
CA HIS A 64 19.15 7.65 -11.38
C HIS A 64 18.51 6.36 -11.89
N GLN A 65 19.16 5.21 -11.71
CA GLN A 65 18.61 3.90 -12.04
C GLN A 65 17.98 3.26 -10.81
N ALA A 66 16.67 3.05 -10.82
CA ALA A 66 15.98 2.35 -9.75
C ALA A 66 16.06 0.83 -9.91
N VAL A 67 16.26 0.13 -8.80
CA VAL A 67 16.22 -1.33 -8.68
C VAL A 67 15.20 -1.71 -7.60
N ALA A 68 14.23 -2.53 -7.95
CA ALA A 68 13.35 -3.19 -7.00
C ALA A 68 13.84 -4.63 -6.78
N LEU A 69 14.27 -4.93 -5.55
CA LEU A 69 14.67 -6.26 -5.15
C LEU A 69 13.48 -6.99 -4.53
N ILE A 70 13.10 -8.12 -5.09
CA ILE A 70 12.09 -8.99 -4.50
C ILE A 70 12.78 -10.03 -3.63
N GLY A 71 12.34 -10.14 -2.40
CA GLY A 71 12.94 -11.00 -1.39
C GLY A 71 12.53 -12.47 -1.50
N GLY A 72 12.81 -13.15 -2.62
CA GLY A 72 12.45 -14.57 -2.78
C GLY A 72 13.16 -15.48 -1.78
N ALA A 73 14.39 -15.17 -1.37
CA ALA A 73 15.08 -15.86 -0.30
C ALA A 73 14.73 -15.30 1.08
N THR A 74 14.79 -13.98 1.25
CA THR A 74 14.49 -13.31 2.54
C THR A 74 13.05 -13.47 2.96
N GLY A 75 12.10 -13.55 2.03
CA GLY A 75 10.69 -13.82 2.29
C GLY A 75 10.42 -15.21 2.89
N MET A 76 11.30 -16.19 2.67
CA MET A 76 11.23 -17.51 3.32
C MET A 76 11.71 -17.47 4.77
N ILE A 77 12.50 -16.48 5.16
CA ILE A 77 13.08 -16.33 6.50
C ILE A 77 12.21 -15.39 7.36
N GLY A 78 11.82 -14.25 6.82
CA GLY A 78 11.03 -13.23 7.49
C GLY A 78 11.84 -12.25 8.31
N ASP A 79 11.68 -10.96 8.00
CA ASP A 79 12.32 -9.86 8.71
C ASP A 79 11.75 -9.68 10.13
N PRO A 80 12.58 -9.77 11.20
CA PRO A 80 12.15 -9.56 12.58
C PRO A 80 11.97 -8.10 12.98
N SER A 81 12.33 -7.13 12.14
CA SER A 81 12.38 -5.71 12.47
C SER A 81 11.04 -5.20 13.00
N PHE A 82 11.03 -4.75 14.26
CA PHE A 82 9.89 -4.20 14.99
C PHE A 82 8.61 -5.06 15.00
N LYS A 83 8.76 -6.39 14.91
CA LYS A 83 7.64 -7.34 15.05
C LYS A 83 7.59 -7.98 16.42
N ALA A 84 6.37 -8.15 16.91
CA ALA A 84 6.13 -8.70 18.24
C ALA A 84 6.31 -10.22 18.28
N THR A 85 5.98 -10.92 17.20
CA THR A 85 5.96 -12.37 17.10
C THR A 85 6.78 -12.86 15.91
N GLU A 86 7.30 -14.07 15.99
CA GLU A 86 7.92 -14.75 14.87
C GLU A 86 6.91 -14.97 13.74
N ARG A 87 7.38 -14.84 12.50
CA ARG A 87 6.54 -15.12 11.33
C ARG A 87 6.38 -16.62 11.15
N SER A 88 5.18 -17.05 10.76
CA SER A 88 5.00 -18.39 10.20
C SER A 88 5.80 -18.50 8.90
N LEU A 89 6.58 -19.58 8.77
CA LEU A 89 7.31 -19.87 7.55
C LEU A 89 6.34 -20.38 6.49
N ASN A 90 6.38 -19.77 5.30
CA ASN A 90 5.62 -20.23 4.15
C ASN A 90 6.42 -21.24 3.34
N SER A 91 5.74 -22.09 2.55
CA SER A 91 6.42 -23.01 1.64
C SER A 91 7.12 -22.24 0.50
N SER A 92 8.13 -22.87 -0.10
CA SER A 92 8.87 -22.28 -1.23
C SER A 92 7.97 -21.99 -2.44
N GLU A 93 6.95 -22.82 -2.67
CA GLU A 93 5.99 -22.66 -3.76
C GLU A 93 5.16 -21.38 -3.56
N ILE A 94 4.60 -21.19 -2.37
CA ILE A 94 3.80 -20.00 -2.02
C ILE A 94 4.64 -18.73 -2.16
N VAL A 95 5.87 -18.75 -1.66
CA VAL A 95 6.77 -17.59 -1.77
C VAL A 95 7.12 -17.30 -3.23
N SER A 96 7.36 -18.34 -4.04
CA SER A 96 7.63 -18.19 -5.48
C SER A 96 6.45 -17.56 -6.23
N ASP A 97 5.22 -17.97 -5.93
CA ASP A 97 4.02 -17.37 -6.51
C ASP A 97 3.93 -15.89 -6.13
N TRP A 98 4.12 -15.55 -4.86
CA TRP A 98 4.10 -14.16 -4.41
C TRP A 98 5.23 -13.31 -5.00
N VAL A 99 6.41 -13.87 -5.24
CA VAL A 99 7.51 -13.19 -5.96
C VAL A 99 7.06 -12.79 -7.36
N ASN A 100 6.41 -13.69 -8.08
CA ASN A 100 5.88 -13.43 -9.42
C ASN A 100 4.78 -12.35 -9.37
N ASP A 101 3.84 -12.48 -8.44
CA ASP A 101 2.74 -11.53 -8.27
C ASP A 101 3.28 -10.11 -7.99
N LEU A 102 4.18 -9.97 -7.01
CA LEU A 102 4.76 -8.69 -6.64
C LEU A 102 5.60 -8.09 -7.78
N SER A 103 6.40 -8.91 -8.46
CA SER A 103 7.21 -8.47 -9.60
C SER A 103 6.33 -7.92 -10.71
N ASN A 104 5.28 -8.66 -11.09
CA ASN A 104 4.34 -8.23 -12.12
C ASN A 104 3.61 -6.95 -11.69
N GLN A 105 3.18 -6.85 -10.44
CA GLN A 105 2.45 -5.70 -9.93
C GLN A 105 3.33 -4.43 -9.91
N ILE A 106 4.59 -4.53 -9.46
CA ILE A 106 5.54 -3.42 -9.50
C ILE A 106 5.81 -3.00 -10.95
N GLN A 107 6.05 -3.95 -11.85
CA GLN A 107 6.28 -3.65 -13.26
C GLN A 107 5.07 -2.96 -13.91
N GLN A 108 3.87 -3.46 -13.70
CA GLN A 108 2.64 -2.86 -14.22
C GLN A 108 2.43 -1.45 -13.68
N LEU A 109 2.60 -1.26 -12.36
CA LEU A 109 2.45 0.04 -11.73
C LEU A 109 3.48 1.05 -12.25
N MET A 110 4.74 0.63 -12.43
CA MET A 110 5.84 1.55 -12.70
C MET A 110 6.12 1.74 -14.19
N ASN A 111 5.89 0.75 -15.06
CA ASN A 111 6.21 0.86 -16.49
C ASN A 111 5.47 2.01 -17.21
N HIS A 112 4.25 2.33 -16.78
CA HIS A 112 3.50 3.48 -17.31
C HIS A 112 3.96 4.83 -16.76
N GLN A 113 4.79 4.83 -15.71
CA GLN A 113 5.19 6.01 -14.96
C GLN A 113 6.66 6.40 -15.20
N LEU A 114 7.46 5.53 -15.79
CA LEU A 114 8.90 5.71 -15.91
C LEU A 114 9.34 5.84 -17.37
N THR A 115 10.30 6.74 -17.62
CA THR A 115 10.96 6.91 -18.92
C THR A 115 11.94 5.78 -19.25
N LYS A 116 12.48 5.12 -18.20
CA LYS A 116 13.31 3.92 -18.30
C LYS A 116 12.66 2.81 -17.47
N PRO A 117 12.76 1.53 -17.88
CA PRO A 117 12.31 0.43 -17.03
C PRO A 117 13.08 0.38 -15.71
N MET A 118 12.36 0.09 -14.62
CA MET A 118 12.99 -0.28 -13.35
C MET A 118 13.63 -1.66 -13.48
N ILE A 119 14.81 -1.82 -12.90
CA ILE A 119 15.46 -3.14 -12.86
C ILE A 119 14.77 -3.96 -11.76
N MET A 120 14.29 -5.14 -12.12
CA MET A 120 13.70 -6.11 -11.17
C MET A 120 14.72 -7.21 -10.92
N VAL A 121 14.98 -7.51 -9.66
CA VAL A 121 15.87 -8.61 -9.25
C VAL A 121 15.23 -9.46 -8.15
N ASN A 122 15.58 -10.73 -8.11
CA ASN A 122 15.16 -11.64 -7.06
C ASN A 122 16.40 -12.12 -6.29
N ASN A 123 16.46 -11.90 -4.97
CA ASN A 123 17.61 -12.33 -4.19
C ASN A 123 17.76 -13.87 -4.08
N ALA A 124 16.74 -14.62 -4.43
CA ALA A 124 16.86 -16.09 -4.55
C ALA A 124 17.88 -16.51 -5.62
N ASP A 125 18.09 -15.68 -6.66
CA ASP A 125 18.99 -15.99 -7.78
C ASP A 125 20.45 -16.16 -7.31
N TRP A 126 20.90 -15.36 -6.36
CA TRP A 126 22.25 -15.49 -5.80
C TRP A 126 22.29 -16.26 -4.47
N MET A 127 21.24 -16.19 -3.64
CA MET A 127 21.22 -16.89 -2.35
C MET A 127 21.16 -18.41 -2.51
N GLN A 128 20.47 -18.92 -3.52
CA GLN A 128 20.42 -20.36 -3.80
C GLN A 128 21.71 -20.91 -4.38
N ALA A 129 22.51 -20.07 -5.01
CA ALA A 129 23.78 -20.46 -5.62
C ALA A 129 24.95 -20.53 -4.63
N ILE A 130 24.83 -19.84 -3.47
CA ILE A 130 25.92 -19.79 -2.49
C ILE A 130 25.91 -21.05 -1.60
N ASN A 131 27.09 -21.65 -1.41
CA ASN A 131 27.26 -22.75 -0.47
C ASN A 131 27.17 -22.24 0.97
N VAL A 132 26.52 -22.98 1.86
CA VAL A 132 26.31 -22.58 3.25
C VAL A 132 27.64 -22.38 4.02
N ILE A 133 28.66 -23.18 3.74
CA ILE A 133 29.98 -23.04 4.40
C ILE A 133 30.67 -21.78 3.90
N ASP A 134 30.61 -21.51 2.61
CA ASP A 134 31.16 -20.29 2.02
C ASP A 134 30.44 -19.07 2.56
N PHE A 135 29.12 -19.11 2.70
CA PHE A 135 28.33 -18.03 3.30
C PHE A 135 28.79 -17.71 4.74
N PHE A 136 28.91 -18.72 5.60
CA PHE A 136 29.35 -18.47 6.97
C PHE A 136 30.83 -18.06 7.05
N ARG A 137 31.70 -18.63 6.22
CA ARG A 137 33.12 -18.27 6.18
C ARG A 137 33.35 -16.85 5.67
N ASP A 138 32.66 -16.45 4.58
CA ASP A 138 33.02 -15.24 3.83
C ASP A 138 32.07 -14.07 4.15
N VAL A 139 30.82 -14.35 4.53
CA VAL A 139 29.84 -13.35 4.98
C VAL A 139 29.78 -13.31 6.50
N GLY A 140 29.52 -14.44 7.14
CA GLY A 140 29.28 -14.53 8.59
C GLY A 140 30.43 -13.98 9.44
N LYS A 141 31.69 -14.16 9.01
CA LYS A 141 32.88 -13.64 9.72
C LYS A 141 32.87 -12.12 9.92
N HIS A 142 32.12 -11.40 9.13
CA HIS A 142 32.05 -9.92 9.21
C HIS A 142 31.02 -9.43 10.23
N PHE A 143 30.19 -10.34 10.79
CA PHE A 143 29.14 -9.99 11.74
C PHE A 143 29.52 -10.35 13.17
N SER A 144 29.60 -9.35 14.03
CA SER A 144 29.81 -9.57 15.46
C SER A 144 28.48 -9.87 16.15
N ILE A 145 28.39 -11.01 16.83
CA ILE A 145 27.23 -11.39 17.65
C ILE A 145 26.90 -10.28 18.67
N ASN A 146 27.93 -9.71 19.33
CA ASN A 146 27.72 -8.63 20.30
C ASN A 146 27.06 -7.40 19.66
N THR A 147 27.39 -7.06 18.43
CA THR A 147 26.76 -5.95 17.70
C THR A 147 25.32 -6.32 17.31
N MET A 148 25.10 -7.55 16.86
CA MET A 148 23.78 -8.02 16.42
C MET A 148 22.77 -8.08 17.57
N VAL A 149 23.15 -8.63 18.73
CA VAL A 149 22.25 -8.71 19.91
C VAL A 149 21.98 -7.33 20.53
N ASN A 150 22.83 -6.35 20.27
CA ASN A 150 22.66 -4.98 20.76
C ASN A 150 21.77 -4.11 19.85
N ARG A 151 21.33 -4.61 18.70
CA ARG A 151 20.35 -3.90 17.86
C ARG A 151 19.03 -3.77 18.59
N GLU A 152 18.40 -2.62 18.49
CA GLU A 152 17.16 -2.32 19.24
C GLU A 152 16.05 -3.36 18.94
N SER A 153 15.85 -3.71 17.69
CA SER A 153 14.88 -4.73 17.27
C SER A 153 15.13 -6.11 17.89
N VAL A 154 16.39 -6.51 18.05
CA VAL A 154 16.78 -7.78 18.68
C VAL A 154 16.67 -7.70 20.19
N LYS A 155 17.13 -6.60 20.82
CA LYS A 155 17.01 -6.38 22.27
C LYS A 155 15.57 -6.46 22.76
N GLN A 156 14.67 -5.80 22.06
CA GLN A 156 13.24 -5.81 22.41
C GLN A 156 12.65 -7.24 22.40
N ARG A 157 13.11 -8.09 21.50
CA ARG A 157 12.69 -9.49 21.43
C ARG A 157 13.32 -10.33 22.55
N LEU A 158 14.62 -10.17 22.81
CA LEU A 158 15.35 -10.90 23.86
C LEU A 158 14.87 -10.54 25.28
N GLN A 159 14.32 -9.35 25.50
CA GLN A 159 13.80 -8.92 26.79
C GLN A 159 12.39 -9.46 27.11
N ARG A 160 11.73 -10.13 26.17
CA ARG A 160 10.40 -10.73 26.40
C ARG A 160 10.53 -12.12 27.00
N PRO A 161 9.87 -12.39 28.14
CA PRO A 161 10.07 -13.66 28.89
C PRO A 161 9.67 -14.90 28.09
N ASP A 162 8.66 -14.80 27.22
CA ASP A 162 8.01 -15.94 26.58
C ASP A 162 8.25 -16.04 25.06
N GLN A 163 9.00 -15.10 24.46
CA GLN A 163 9.18 -15.00 23.02
C GLN A 163 10.59 -14.54 22.67
N GLY A 164 11.52 -15.49 22.55
CA GLY A 164 12.85 -15.24 22.03
C GLY A 164 12.86 -14.86 20.54
N ILE A 165 14.01 -14.83 19.96
CA ILE A 165 14.24 -14.74 18.52
C ILE A 165 14.88 -16.04 18.05
N SER A 166 14.35 -16.67 16.99
CA SER A 166 14.99 -17.85 16.41
C SER A 166 16.30 -17.47 15.70
N PHE A 167 17.19 -18.45 15.54
CA PHE A 167 18.40 -18.23 14.74
C PHE A 167 18.05 -17.85 13.29
N THR A 168 16.96 -18.38 12.76
CA THR A 168 16.45 -18.05 11.43
C THR A 168 16.16 -16.55 11.31
N GLU A 169 15.30 -15.99 12.17
CA GLU A 169 15.02 -14.55 12.19
C GLU A 169 16.27 -13.72 12.50
N PHE A 170 17.10 -14.18 13.45
CA PHE A 170 18.34 -13.47 13.83
C PHE A 170 19.32 -13.35 12.66
N SER A 171 19.38 -14.36 11.80
CA SER A 171 20.27 -14.37 10.63
C SER A 171 19.77 -13.55 9.44
N TYR A 172 18.50 -13.08 9.45
CA TYR A 172 17.92 -12.29 8.36
C TYR A 172 18.80 -11.10 7.93
N ALA A 173 19.37 -10.39 8.90
CA ALA A 173 20.21 -9.24 8.63
C ALA A 173 21.46 -9.57 7.81
N LEU A 174 21.99 -10.81 7.87
CA LEU A 174 23.12 -11.24 7.07
C LEU A 174 22.72 -11.35 5.60
N LEU A 175 21.51 -11.87 5.33
CA LEU A 175 20.98 -12.06 3.98
C LEU A 175 20.77 -10.69 3.31
N GLN A 176 20.06 -9.78 3.96
CA GLN A 176 19.83 -8.43 3.42
C GLN A 176 21.14 -7.64 3.24
N SER A 177 22.12 -7.86 4.12
CA SER A 177 23.44 -7.22 3.95
C SER A 177 24.19 -7.78 2.74
N TYR A 178 24.09 -9.08 2.50
CA TYR A 178 24.68 -9.74 1.33
C TYR A 178 24.00 -9.25 0.02
N ASP A 179 22.69 -9.02 0.05
CA ASP A 179 21.97 -8.43 -1.09
C ASP A 179 22.60 -7.09 -1.51
N PHE A 180 22.92 -6.22 -0.56
CA PHE A 180 23.53 -4.93 -0.88
C PHE A 180 24.94 -5.12 -1.51
N ALA A 181 25.77 -5.99 -0.94
CA ALA A 181 27.08 -6.28 -1.49
C ALA A 181 27.00 -6.88 -2.91
N GLU A 182 26.00 -7.75 -3.16
CA GLU A 182 25.78 -8.37 -4.46
C GLU A 182 25.25 -7.36 -5.48
N LEU A 183 24.29 -6.51 -5.12
CA LEU A 183 23.80 -5.44 -5.98
C LEU A 183 24.88 -4.40 -6.31
N ASN A 184 25.78 -4.12 -5.36
CA ASN A 184 26.93 -3.26 -5.63
C ASN A 184 27.86 -3.90 -6.68
N ARG A 185 28.15 -5.21 -6.58
CA ARG A 185 28.98 -5.91 -7.57
C ARG A 185 28.34 -6.01 -8.96
N GLN A 186 27.05 -6.33 -9.03
CA GLN A 186 26.37 -6.60 -10.29
C GLN A 186 25.87 -5.34 -11.00
N TYR A 187 25.47 -4.33 -10.25
CA TYR A 187 24.77 -3.15 -10.78
C TYR A 187 25.40 -1.82 -10.36
N ASP A 188 26.60 -1.83 -9.77
CA ASP A 188 27.24 -0.64 -9.15
C ASP A 188 26.24 0.13 -8.24
N CYS A 189 25.42 -0.63 -7.49
CA CYS A 189 24.42 -0.02 -6.62
C CYS A 189 25.12 0.59 -5.40
N ARG A 190 24.93 1.89 -5.20
CA ARG A 190 25.60 2.64 -4.14
C ARG A 190 24.67 3.22 -3.09
N LEU A 191 23.35 3.15 -3.29
CA LEU A 191 22.40 3.67 -2.32
C LEU A 191 21.28 2.65 -2.07
N GLN A 192 21.06 2.30 -0.81
CA GLN A 192 19.89 1.56 -0.36
C GLN A 192 18.89 2.51 0.29
N ILE A 193 17.62 2.41 -0.10
CA ILE A 193 16.51 3.07 0.59
C ILE A 193 15.60 2.04 1.23
N GLY A 194 14.87 2.44 2.28
CA GLY A 194 13.91 1.57 2.97
C GLY A 194 13.15 2.32 4.06
N GLY A 195 12.18 1.67 4.71
CA GLY A 195 11.52 2.21 5.88
C GLY A 195 12.50 2.41 7.05
N ASN A 196 12.18 3.29 7.99
CA ASN A 196 13.05 3.56 9.14
C ASN A 196 13.27 2.34 10.06
N ASP A 197 12.38 1.37 10.00
CA ASP A 197 12.53 0.06 10.63
C ASP A 197 13.68 -0.78 10.05
N GLN A 198 14.12 -0.48 8.82
CA GLN A 198 15.20 -1.15 8.11
C GLN A 198 16.59 -0.58 8.42
N TRP A 199 16.69 0.51 9.18
CA TRP A 199 17.96 1.20 9.41
C TRP A 199 19.10 0.28 9.86
N GLY A 200 18.84 -0.59 10.83
CA GLY A 200 19.86 -1.53 11.34
C GLY A 200 20.36 -2.54 10.27
N ASN A 201 19.46 -2.99 9.38
CA ASN A 201 19.83 -3.88 8.29
C ASN A 201 20.62 -3.12 7.21
N ILE A 202 20.19 -1.90 6.87
CA ILE A 202 20.87 -1.02 5.90
C ILE A 202 22.31 -0.73 6.33
N VAL A 203 22.52 -0.29 7.58
CA VAL A 203 23.88 -0.02 8.12
C VAL A 203 24.76 -1.26 8.08
N SER A 204 24.20 -2.43 8.31
CA SER A 204 24.95 -3.69 8.22
C SER A 204 25.34 -4.03 6.78
N GLY A 205 24.46 -3.75 5.83
CA GLY A 205 24.75 -3.87 4.40
C GLY A 205 25.88 -2.93 3.96
N ILE A 206 25.86 -1.69 4.44
CA ILE A 206 26.94 -0.71 4.18
C ILE A 206 28.29 -1.25 4.69
N ASP A 207 28.34 -1.73 5.94
CA ASP A 207 29.59 -2.26 6.53
C ASP A 207 30.08 -3.52 5.79
N LEU A 208 29.16 -4.44 5.44
CA LEU A 208 29.52 -5.66 4.69
C LEU A 208 30.06 -5.31 3.29
N THR A 209 29.39 -4.43 2.56
CA THR A 209 29.81 -4.03 1.20
C THR A 209 31.20 -3.39 1.24
N ARG A 210 31.47 -2.50 2.20
CA ARG A 210 32.79 -1.92 2.39
C ARG A 210 33.85 -2.99 2.67
N ARG A 211 33.55 -3.99 3.50
CA ARG A 211 34.50 -5.07 3.87
C ARG A 211 34.74 -6.06 2.74
N GLN A 212 33.73 -6.39 1.96
CA GLN A 212 33.85 -7.38 0.89
C GLN A 212 34.27 -6.78 -0.45
N ASN A 213 33.72 -5.64 -0.82
CA ASN A 213 33.93 -5.04 -2.13
C ASN A 213 34.96 -3.89 -2.10
N GLY A 214 35.29 -3.36 -0.92
CA GLY A 214 36.16 -2.17 -0.79
C GLY A 214 35.47 -0.86 -1.20
N GLU A 215 34.15 -0.87 -1.46
CA GLU A 215 33.38 0.26 -1.97
C GLU A 215 32.62 0.96 -0.85
N GLN A 216 32.58 2.31 -0.91
CA GLN A 216 31.73 3.12 -0.04
C GLN A 216 30.33 3.20 -0.63
N VAL A 217 29.36 2.75 0.15
CA VAL A 217 27.93 2.79 -0.19
C VAL A 217 27.15 3.46 0.94
N PHE A 218 25.92 3.86 0.66
CA PHE A 218 25.12 4.71 1.53
C PHE A 218 23.72 4.15 1.74
N GLY A 219 23.07 4.64 2.79
CA GLY A 219 21.69 4.30 3.11
C GLY A 219 20.88 5.53 3.49
N LEU A 220 19.62 5.51 3.13
CA LEU A 220 18.64 6.53 3.44
C LEU A 220 17.32 5.87 3.83
N THR A 221 16.72 6.28 4.95
CA THR A 221 15.44 5.74 5.37
C THR A 221 14.31 6.75 5.29
N LEU A 222 13.14 6.21 5.02
CA LEU A 222 11.86 6.90 4.98
C LEU A 222 11.18 6.81 6.34
N PRO A 223 10.42 7.82 6.77
CA PRO A 223 9.63 7.73 7.98
C PRO A 223 8.60 6.61 7.87
N LEU A 224 8.30 5.98 9.01
CA LEU A 224 7.15 5.08 9.09
C LEU A 224 5.87 5.91 9.06
N ILE A 225 4.97 5.55 8.16
CA ILE A 225 3.74 6.30 8.00
C ILE A 225 2.76 5.92 9.11
N THR A 226 2.42 6.90 9.91
CA THR A 226 1.40 6.82 10.96
C THR A 226 0.36 7.90 10.72
N LYS A 227 -0.84 7.70 11.26
CA LYS A 227 -1.83 8.76 11.38
C LYS A 227 -1.44 9.71 12.52
N SER A 228 -2.06 10.88 12.58
CA SER A 228 -1.89 11.88 13.64
C SER A 228 -2.22 11.33 15.03
N ASP A 229 -3.09 10.31 15.13
CA ASP A 229 -3.41 9.59 16.37
C ASP A 229 -2.34 8.55 16.78
N GLY A 230 -1.25 8.42 16.02
CA GLY A 230 -0.16 7.46 16.23
C GLY A 230 -0.45 6.04 15.74
N THR A 231 -1.61 5.77 15.18
CA THR A 231 -1.93 4.45 14.63
C THR A 231 -1.23 4.24 13.28
N LYS A 232 -0.96 2.97 12.94
CA LYS A 232 -0.32 2.64 11.66
C LYS A 232 -1.28 2.94 10.51
N PHE A 233 -0.78 3.71 9.53
CA PHE A 233 -1.50 3.97 8.30
C PHE A 233 -1.56 2.72 7.41
N GLY A 234 -2.65 2.58 6.65
CA GLY A 234 -2.79 1.49 5.66
C GLY A 234 -3.51 0.25 6.13
N LYS A 235 -4.09 0.29 7.35
CA LYS A 235 -5.01 -0.74 7.83
C LYS A 235 -6.37 -0.13 8.10
N THR A 236 -7.40 -0.76 7.59
CA THR A 236 -8.81 -0.51 7.93
C THR A 236 -9.32 -1.62 8.86
N GLU A 237 -10.56 -1.50 9.33
CA GLU A 237 -11.23 -2.61 10.05
C GLU A 237 -11.29 -3.89 9.19
N GLY A 238 -11.34 -3.75 7.86
CA GLY A 238 -11.30 -4.85 6.88
C GLY A 238 -9.90 -5.40 6.58
N GLY A 239 -8.82 -4.87 7.17
CA GLY A 239 -7.45 -5.32 6.94
C GLY A 239 -6.59 -4.33 6.13
N ALA A 240 -5.65 -4.86 5.36
CA ALA A 240 -4.78 -4.04 4.52
C ALA A 240 -5.52 -3.52 3.28
N VAL A 241 -5.22 -2.28 2.88
CA VAL A 241 -5.67 -1.72 1.59
C VAL A 241 -4.66 -2.14 0.51
N TRP A 242 -5.11 -3.04 -0.36
CA TRP A 242 -4.28 -3.66 -1.39
C TRP A 242 -4.17 -2.80 -2.64
N LEU A 243 -3.09 -2.98 -3.40
CA LEU A 243 -2.94 -2.34 -4.72
C LEU A 243 -3.55 -3.18 -5.85
N ASP A 244 -3.85 -4.46 -5.58
CA ASP A 244 -4.53 -5.35 -6.50
C ASP A 244 -6.05 -5.02 -6.53
N PRO A 245 -6.61 -4.63 -7.69
CA PRO A 245 -8.02 -4.27 -7.81
C PRO A 245 -9.00 -5.42 -7.55
N SER A 246 -8.51 -6.67 -7.55
CA SER A 246 -9.31 -7.85 -7.17
C SER A 246 -9.45 -8.04 -5.66
N LYS A 247 -8.59 -7.37 -4.86
CA LYS A 247 -8.55 -7.45 -3.38
C LYS A 247 -9.06 -6.18 -2.71
N THR A 248 -8.79 -5.03 -3.31
CA THR A 248 -9.36 -3.73 -2.95
C THR A 248 -9.75 -3.03 -4.24
N SER A 249 -11.05 -2.80 -4.44
CA SER A 249 -11.54 -2.18 -5.66
C SER A 249 -11.01 -0.75 -5.83
N PRO A 250 -10.89 -0.23 -7.07
CA PRO A 250 -10.56 1.17 -7.30
C PRO A 250 -11.49 2.14 -6.55
N TYR A 251 -12.78 1.78 -6.40
CA TYR A 251 -13.73 2.55 -5.63
C TYR A 251 -13.39 2.59 -4.14
N ALA A 252 -13.15 1.43 -3.50
CA ALA A 252 -12.77 1.37 -2.08
C ALA A 252 -11.41 2.03 -1.82
N PHE A 253 -10.46 1.88 -2.75
CA PHE A 253 -9.17 2.55 -2.71
C PHE A 253 -9.33 4.08 -2.77
N TYR A 254 -10.17 4.60 -3.66
CA TYR A 254 -10.50 6.02 -3.75
C TYR A 254 -11.15 6.53 -2.46
N GLN A 255 -12.15 5.80 -1.93
CA GLN A 255 -12.84 6.15 -0.69
C GLN A 255 -11.89 6.17 0.53
N PHE A 256 -10.92 5.25 0.57
CA PHE A 256 -9.90 5.23 1.62
C PHE A 256 -9.12 6.55 1.67
N TRP A 257 -8.66 7.06 0.54
CA TRP A 257 -7.93 8.32 0.48
C TRP A 257 -8.83 9.55 0.69
N LEU A 258 -10.05 9.48 0.17
CA LEU A 258 -11.05 10.53 0.37
C LEU A 258 -11.44 10.69 1.85
N GLY A 259 -11.33 9.62 2.63
CA GLY A 259 -11.57 9.58 4.07
C GLY A 259 -10.35 9.96 4.93
N ALA A 260 -9.29 10.52 4.36
CA ALA A 260 -8.15 11.00 5.13
C ALA A 260 -8.56 12.13 6.09
N GLU A 261 -8.05 12.07 7.33
CA GLU A 261 -8.31 13.10 8.32
C GLU A 261 -7.69 14.45 7.92
N ASP A 262 -8.35 15.55 8.29
CA ASP A 262 -7.87 16.91 7.99
C ASP A 262 -6.45 17.16 8.53
N ALA A 263 -6.11 16.55 9.66
CA ALA A 263 -4.79 16.65 10.29
C ALA A 263 -3.69 15.92 9.49
N ASP A 264 -4.04 14.94 8.64
CA ASP A 264 -3.11 14.05 7.96
C ASP A 264 -2.99 14.37 6.46
N VAL A 265 -4.02 14.93 5.84
CA VAL A 265 -4.16 15.01 4.38
C VAL A 265 -3.01 15.72 3.69
N TYR A 266 -2.54 16.88 4.22
CA TYR A 266 -1.44 17.63 3.60
C TYR A 266 -0.10 16.91 3.74
N HIS A 267 0.05 16.14 4.82
CA HIS A 267 1.21 15.28 5.03
C HIS A 267 1.20 14.11 4.02
N PHE A 268 0.04 13.50 3.79
CA PHE A 268 -0.10 12.45 2.78
C PHE A 268 0.07 12.98 1.36
N LEU A 269 -0.38 14.18 1.04
CA LEU A 269 -0.08 14.84 -0.24
C LEU A 269 1.43 14.95 -0.48
N ARG A 270 2.21 15.36 0.53
CA ARG A 270 3.67 15.44 0.42
C ARG A 270 4.33 14.08 0.20
N TYR A 271 3.84 13.04 0.85
CA TYR A 271 4.45 11.72 0.82
C TYR A 271 4.10 10.92 -0.42
N TYR A 272 2.84 10.95 -0.82
CA TYR A 272 2.28 10.04 -1.81
C TYR A 272 2.10 10.64 -3.20
N THR A 273 2.04 11.97 -3.35
CA THR A 273 1.80 12.60 -4.66
C THR A 273 3.08 13.21 -5.25
N PHE A 274 3.02 13.50 -6.55
CA PHE A 274 4.09 14.22 -7.26
C PHE A 274 3.84 15.73 -7.37
N LEU A 275 2.79 16.24 -6.72
CA LEU A 275 2.57 17.68 -6.57
C LEU A 275 3.76 18.32 -5.88
N SER A 276 4.18 19.50 -6.31
CA SER A 276 5.26 20.25 -5.65
C SER A 276 4.85 20.70 -4.23
N CYS A 277 5.83 20.98 -3.38
CA CYS A 277 5.55 21.49 -2.04
C CYS A 277 4.82 22.84 -2.09
N GLU A 278 5.06 23.67 -3.11
CA GLU A 278 4.38 24.94 -3.35
C GLU A 278 2.91 24.74 -3.74
N GLU A 279 2.63 23.77 -4.62
CA GLU A 279 1.24 23.43 -4.98
C GLU A 279 0.47 22.93 -3.75
N ILE A 280 1.07 22.05 -2.95
CA ILE A 280 0.45 21.55 -1.71
C ILE A 280 0.20 22.69 -0.72
N ALA A 281 1.16 23.59 -0.54
CA ALA A 281 0.99 24.77 0.33
C ALA A 281 -0.13 25.70 -0.18
N SER A 282 -0.28 25.85 -1.51
CA SER A 282 -1.36 26.60 -2.12
C SER A 282 -2.73 25.97 -1.86
N ILE A 283 -2.82 24.62 -1.98
CA ILE A 283 -4.05 23.86 -1.66
C ILE A 283 -4.41 24.07 -0.19
N GLU A 284 -3.45 23.93 0.72
CA GLU A 284 -3.66 24.12 2.17
C GLU A 284 -4.16 25.54 2.49
N ALA A 285 -3.54 26.56 1.90
CA ALA A 285 -3.97 27.94 2.09
C ALA A 285 -5.38 28.21 1.55
N GLN A 286 -5.75 27.63 0.41
CA GLN A 286 -7.09 27.73 -0.16
C GLN A 286 -8.14 27.06 0.72
N ASP A 287 -7.86 25.87 1.23
CA ASP A 287 -8.74 25.13 2.10
C ASP A 287 -8.96 25.87 3.43
N GLN A 288 -7.90 26.46 4.02
CA GLN A 288 -7.99 27.27 5.24
C GLN A 288 -8.79 28.56 5.03
N ALA A 289 -8.72 29.16 3.85
CA ALA A 289 -9.47 30.36 3.51
C ALA A 289 -10.93 30.08 3.12
N SER A 290 -11.26 28.85 2.78
CA SER A 290 -12.59 28.45 2.32
C SER A 290 -13.54 28.19 3.48
N GLN A 291 -14.82 28.60 3.32
CA GLN A 291 -15.90 28.16 4.21
C GLN A 291 -16.56 26.85 3.76
N GLY A 292 -16.12 26.31 2.61
CA GLY A 292 -16.61 25.06 2.03
C GLY A 292 -15.87 23.82 2.56
N LYS A 293 -16.17 22.66 1.96
CA LYS A 293 -15.39 21.45 2.24
C LYS A 293 -13.98 21.60 1.68
N PRO A 294 -12.95 21.17 2.43
CA PRO A 294 -11.60 21.11 1.92
C PRO A 294 -11.52 20.27 0.65
N GLN A 295 -10.65 20.65 -0.28
CA GLN A 295 -10.44 19.92 -1.54
C GLN A 295 -9.27 18.94 -1.48
N ALA A 296 -8.42 19.06 -0.45
CA ALA A 296 -7.19 18.28 -0.31
C ALA A 296 -7.44 16.75 -0.33
N GLN A 297 -8.49 16.26 0.37
CA GLN A 297 -8.84 14.85 0.38
C GLN A 297 -9.23 14.34 -1.00
N ARG A 298 -9.99 15.14 -1.76
CA ARG A 298 -10.39 14.79 -3.12
C ARG A 298 -9.16 14.75 -4.04
N ILE A 299 -8.29 15.75 -3.98
CA ILE A 299 -7.05 15.78 -4.76
C ILE A 299 -6.18 14.56 -4.43
N LEU A 300 -6.02 14.25 -3.15
CA LEU A 300 -5.26 13.08 -2.70
C LEU A 300 -5.86 11.78 -3.28
N ALA A 301 -7.17 11.61 -3.19
CA ALA A 301 -7.87 10.43 -3.70
C ALA A 301 -7.75 10.31 -5.22
N GLU A 302 -7.90 11.41 -5.96
CA GLU A 302 -7.75 11.47 -7.42
C GLU A 302 -6.31 11.10 -7.84
N GLU A 303 -5.29 11.74 -7.24
CA GLU A 303 -3.88 11.49 -7.55
C GLU A 303 -3.48 10.04 -7.26
N MET A 304 -3.87 9.51 -6.10
CA MET A 304 -3.49 8.16 -5.71
C MET A 304 -4.23 7.09 -6.51
N THR A 305 -5.51 7.29 -6.79
CA THR A 305 -6.28 6.32 -7.60
C THR A 305 -5.81 6.34 -9.05
N ARG A 306 -5.51 7.51 -9.61
CA ARG A 306 -4.90 7.64 -10.93
C ARG A 306 -3.54 6.96 -10.99
N PHE A 307 -2.70 7.16 -9.99
CA PHE A 307 -1.37 6.55 -9.93
C PHE A 307 -1.41 5.03 -9.91
N VAL A 308 -2.31 4.42 -9.10
CA VAL A 308 -2.35 2.97 -8.89
C VAL A 308 -3.25 2.25 -9.90
N HIS A 309 -4.41 2.81 -10.23
CA HIS A 309 -5.45 2.16 -11.04
C HIS A 309 -5.68 2.83 -12.40
N GLY A 310 -4.91 3.86 -12.73
CA GLY A 310 -5.01 4.61 -14.00
C GLY A 310 -6.27 5.48 -14.09
N GLU A 311 -6.45 6.14 -15.22
CA GLU A 311 -7.60 7.01 -15.49
C GLU A 311 -8.93 6.25 -15.51
N GLU A 312 -8.92 4.99 -15.96
CA GLU A 312 -10.12 4.15 -16.00
C GLU A 312 -10.60 3.83 -14.57
N GLY A 313 -9.67 3.43 -13.68
CA GLY A 313 -9.97 3.15 -12.27
C GLY A 313 -10.48 4.40 -11.55
N LEU A 314 -9.86 5.55 -11.77
CA LEU A 314 -10.31 6.82 -11.21
C LEU A 314 -11.71 7.19 -11.70
N SER A 315 -11.93 7.20 -13.01
CA SER A 315 -13.22 7.54 -13.61
C SER A 315 -14.34 6.61 -13.12
N SER A 316 -14.03 5.32 -12.92
CA SER A 316 -14.97 4.35 -12.36
C SER A 316 -15.32 4.69 -10.89
N ALA A 317 -14.32 4.97 -10.06
CA ALA A 317 -14.51 5.34 -8.65
C ALA A 317 -15.34 6.62 -8.50
N GLU A 318 -15.08 7.62 -9.33
CA GLU A 318 -15.84 8.88 -9.34
C GLU A 318 -17.30 8.67 -9.79
N ARG A 319 -17.55 7.88 -10.85
CA ARG A 319 -18.92 7.55 -11.30
C ARG A 319 -19.70 6.83 -10.21
N ILE A 320 -19.10 5.83 -9.56
CA ILE A 320 -19.74 5.13 -8.43
C ILE A 320 -20.08 6.11 -7.31
N THR A 321 -19.12 6.95 -6.91
CA THR A 321 -19.30 7.97 -5.86
C THR A 321 -20.45 8.90 -6.21
N GLN A 322 -20.49 9.42 -7.43
CA GLN A 322 -21.53 10.32 -7.89
C GLN A 322 -22.90 9.62 -7.98
N ALA A 323 -22.95 8.40 -8.48
CA ALA A 323 -24.18 7.62 -8.61
C ALA A 323 -24.82 7.31 -7.24
N LEU A 324 -24.01 6.94 -6.25
CA LEU A 324 -24.48 6.72 -4.88
C LEU A 324 -24.98 8.01 -4.21
N PHE A 325 -24.34 9.14 -4.50
CA PHE A 325 -24.75 10.44 -3.97
C PHE A 325 -26.03 10.97 -4.62
N SER A 326 -26.15 10.88 -5.94
CA SER A 326 -27.29 11.40 -6.71
C SER A 326 -28.50 10.45 -6.79
N GLY A 327 -28.29 9.16 -6.49
CA GLY A 327 -29.28 8.10 -6.68
C GLY A 327 -29.36 7.54 -8.11
N ASN A 328 -28.50 8.01 -9.03
CA ASN A 328 -28.51 7.59 -10.45
C ASN A 328 -27.76 6.27 -10.68
N VAL A 329 -28.00 5.27 -9.83
CA VAL A 329 -27.27 3.98 -9.84
C VAL A 329 -27.55 3.13 -11.10
N GLN A 330 -28.60 3.43 -11.84
CA GLN A 330 -28.90 2.78 -13.12
C GLN A 330 -27.87 3.07 -14.22
N GLN A 331 -27.01 4.08 -14.02
CA GLN A 331 -25.92 4.44 -14.95
C GLN A 331 -24.65 3.64 -14.71
N LEU A 332 -24.57 2.89 -13.61
CA LEU A 332 -23.41 2.06 -13.29
C LEU A 332 -23.31 0.86 -14.24
N SER A 333 -22.10 0.56 -14.66
CA SER A 333 -21.79 -0.66 -15.41
C SER A 333 -21.81 -1.90 -14.51
N LEU A 334 -21.85 -3.09 -15.10
CA LEU A 334 -21.71 -4.34 -14.35
C LEU A 334 -20.38 -4.43 -13.59
N GLY A 335 -19.29 -3.93 -14.18
CA GLY A 335 -17.98 -3.88 -13.52
C GLY A 335 -17.97 -3.00 -12.27
N GLU A 336 -18.69 -1.88 -12.29
CA GLU A 336 -18.84 -0.97 -11.16
C GLU A 336 -19.73 -1.57 -10.05
N LEU A 337 -20.78 -2.30 -10.40
CA LEU A 337 -21.56 -3.03 -9.41
C LEU A 337 -20.77 -4.16 -8.75
N LYS A 338 -19.86 -4.83 -9.49
CA LYS A 338 -18.95 -5.82 -8.92
C LYS A 338 -17.92 -5.19 -7.95
N GLN A 339 -17.48 -3.97 -8.18
CA GLN A 339 -16.65 -3.24 -7.20
C GLN A 339 -17.43 -2.96 -5.91
N LEU A 340 -18.70 -2.57 -6.03
CA LEU A 340 -19.56 -2.38 -4.86
C LEU A 340 -19.83 -3.70 -4.12
N GLU A 341 -19.98 -4.83 -4.83
CA GLU A 341 -20.12 -6.17 -4.24
C GLU A 341 -18.85 -6.60 -3.49
N LEU A 342 -17.66 -6.32 -4.05
CA LEU A 342 -16.40 -6.77 -3.50
C LEU A 342 -16.13 -6.16 -2.11
N ASP A 343 -16.22 -4.83 -2.00
CA ASP A 343 -15.79 -4.09 -0.81
C ASP A 343 -16.39 -2.69 -0.67
N GLY A 344 -17.19 -2.26 -1.65
CA GLY A 344 -17.73 -0.89 -1.68
C GLY A 344 -18.94 -0.70 -0.78
N LEU A 345 -19.78 -1.72 -0.62
CA LEU A 345 -21.01 -1.68 0.17
C LEU A 345 -21.25 -3.01 0.89
N PRO A 346 -22.02 -3.02 2.00
CA PRO A 346 -22.59 -4.25 2.51
C PRO A 346 -23.35 -4.98 1.40
N SER A 347 -23.07 -6.27 1.20
CA SER A 347 -23.66 -7.08 0.14
C SER A 347 -24.18 -8.40 0.68
N ILE A 348 -25.29 -8.88 0.09
CA ILE A 348 -25.87 -10.19 0.36
C ILE A 348 -26.22 -10.89 -0.94
N GLU A 349 -26.27 -12.22 -0.92
CA GLU A 349 -26.83 -13.04 -2.00
C GLU A 349 -28.18 -13.59 -1.56
N SER A 350 -29.24 -13.43 -2.38
CA SER A 350 -30.59 -13.80 -2.00
C SER A 350 -31.41 -14.33 -3.15
N THR A 351 -32.31 -15.30 -2.89
CA THR A 351 -33.33 -15.79 -3.78
C THR A 351 -34.66 -15.06 -3.61
N GLN A 352 -34.77 -14.18 -2.63
CA GLN A 352 -36.01 -13.48 -2.29
C GLN A 352 -36.38 -12.45 -3.38
N GLN A 353 -37.70 -12.36 -3.63
CA GLN A 353 -38.26 -11.37 -4.55
C GLN A 353 -39.26 -10.44 -3.83
N ASP A 354 -39.52 -10.66 -2.55
CA ASP A 354 -40.35 -9.79 -1.72
C ASP A 354 -39.45 -8.70 -1.08
N LEU A 355 -39.80 -7.44 -1.31
CA LEU A 355 -39.02 -6.30 -0.80
C LEU A 355 -38.97 -6.27 0.73
N VAL A 356 -40.04 -6.63 1.41
CA VAL A 356 -40.07 -6.60 2.90
C VAL A 356 -39.13 -7.65 3.45
N GLU A 357 -39.07 -8.83 2.86
CA GLU A 357 -38.11 -9.88 3.27
C GLU A 357 -36.67 -9.47 2.98
N LEU A 358 -36.39 -8.90 1.79
CA LEU A 358 -35.05 -8.39 1.44
C LEU A 358 -34.57 -7.28 2.36
N LEU A 359 -35.46 -6.38 2.81
CA LEU A 359 -35.10 -5.33 3.77
C LEU A 359 -34.68 -5.90 5.14
N ILE A 360 -35.25 -7.04 5.51
CA ILE A 360 -34.88 -7.74 6.76
C ILE A 360 -33.53 -8.46 6.56
N GLU A 361 -33.43 -9.25 5.48
CA GLU A 361 -32.24 -10.03 5.18
C GLU A 361 -31.00 -9.15 5.00
N SER A 362 -31.16 -7.98 4.36
CA SER A 362 -30.12 -6.96 4.20
C SER A 362 -29.77 -6.18 5.48
N GLY A 363 -30.49 -6.39 6.57
CA GLY A 363 -30.29 -5.62 7.81
C GLY A 363 -30.80 -4.17 7.75
N LEU A 364 -31.44 -3.77 6.65
CA LEU A 364 -32.01 -2.41 6.53
C LEU A 364 -33.29 -2.25 7.36
N ALA A 365 -33.94 -3.34 7.77
CA ALA A 365 -35.04 -3.34 8.73
C ALA A 365 -34.90 -4.50 9.72
N SER A 366 -35.28 -4.29 10.98
CA SER A 366 -35.18 -5.31 12.02
C SER A 366 -36.39 -6.26 12.09
N SER A 367 -37.47 -5.96 11.37
CA SER A 367 -38.71 -6.78 11.30
C SER A 367 -39.61 -6.35 10.15
N LYS A 368 -40.59 -7.21 9.78
CA LYS A 368 -41.63 -6.90 8.76
C LYS A 368 -42.41 -5.62 9.07
N ARG A 369 -42.68 -5.37 10.35
CA ARG A 369 -43.38 -4.14 10.78
C ARG A 369 -42.52 -2.93 10.47
N VAL A 370 -41.24 -2.96 10.84
CA VAL A 370 -40.28 -1.86 10.62
C VAL A 370 -40.03 -1.66 9.12
N ALA A 371 -39.91 -2.73 8.35
CA ALA A 371 -39.76 -2.64 6.88
C ALA A 371 -40.95 -1.90 6.23
N ARG A 372 -42.19 -2.31 6.58
CA ARG A 372 -43.40 -1.65 6.08
C ARG A 372 -43.52 -0.19 6.55
N GLU A 373 -43.10 0.13 7.77
CA GLU A 373 -43.06 1.49 8.26
C GLU A 373 -42.04 2.35 7.47
N HIS A 374 -40.87 1.81 7.15
CA HIS A 374 -39.89 2.52 6.31
C HIS A 374 -40.41 2.75 4.88
N ILE A 375 -41.12 1.79 4.31
CA ILE A 375 -41.76 1.93 2.98
C ILE A 375 -42.83 3.02 3.03
N SER A 376 -43.76 2.97 4.01
CA SER A 376 -44.84 3.96 4.15
C SER A 376 -44.32 5.39 4.38
N ASN A 377 -43.19 5.53 5.00
CA ASN A 377 -42.51 6.82 5.23
C ASN A 377 -41.64 7.28 4.02
N ASN A 378 -41.72 6.62 2.86
CA ASN A 378 -40.88 6.89 1.69
C ASN A 378 -39.36 6.89 1.99
N ALA A 379 -38.94 6.09 2.99
CA ALA A 379 -37.55 6.03 3.41
C ALA A 379 -36.72 5.00 2.61
N ILE A 380 -37.36 4.18 1.78
CA ILE A 380 -36.73 3.13 0.98
C ILE A 380 -36.62 3.55 -0.47
N SER A 381 -35.48 3.26 -1.09
CA SER A 381 -35.28 3.29 -2.53
C SER A 381 -34.71 1.96 -3.01
N VAL A 382 -35.08 1.56 -4.23
CA VAL A 382 -34.54 0.40 -4.94
C VAL A 382 -33.99 0.91 -6.27
N ASN A 383 -32.73 0.60 -6.55
CA ASN A 383 -32.03 1.05 -7.76
C ASN A 383 -32.10 2.59 -7.97
N GLY A 384 -32.08 3.37 -6.88
CA GLY A 384 -32.18 4.83 -6.88
C GLY A 384 -33.61 5.38 -6.90
N GLU A 385 -34.62 4.56 -7.22
CA GLU A 385 -36.01 5.00 -7.27
C GLU A 385 -36.71 4.80 -5.92
N LYS A 386 -37.49 5.81 -5.50
CA LYS A 386 -38.31 5.73 -4.29
C LYS A 386 -39.42 4.68 -4.43
N VAL A 387 -39.53 3.81 -3.45
CA VAL A 387 -40.60 2.84 -3.37
C VAL A 387 -41.88 3.53 -2.85
N SER A 388 -42.96 3.41 -3.62
CA SER A 388 -44.28 3.91 -3.21
C SER A 388 -44.93 2.97 -2.20
N ALA A 389 -45.62 3.53 -1.21
CA ALA A 389 -46.42 2.78 -0.26
C ALA A 389 -47.60 2.05 -0.94
N ASP A 390 -48.11 2.59 -2.06
CA ASP A 390 -49.22 2.02 -2.82
C ASP A 390 -48.79 0.83 -3.70
N ASN A 391 -47.51 0.75 -4.06
CA ASN A 391 -46.93 -0.35 -4.83
C ASN A 391 -45.54 -0.71 -4.32
N PRO A 392 -45.44 -1.46 -3.22
CA PRO A 392 -44.16 -1.83 -2.60
C PRO A 392 -43.51 -3.03 -3.33
N SER A 393 -43.24 -2.87 -4.64
CA SER A 393 -42.63 -3.93 -5.46
C SER A 393 -41.13 -3.63 -5.71
N LEU A 394 -40.36 -4.71 -5.92
CA LEU A 394 -39.01 -4.60 -6.44
C LEU A 394 -39.06 -4.17 -7.92
N SER A 395 -38.22 -3.23 -8.30
CA SER A 395 -37.93 -2.96 -9.70
C SER A 395 -37.18 -4.14 -10.33
N PHE A 396 -37.01 -4.13 -11.67
CA PHE A 396 -36.16 -5.10 -12.34
C PHE A 396 -34.72 -5.00 -11.82
N PRO A 397 -34.04 -6.13 -11.61
CA PRO A 397 -32.64 -6.10 -11.17
C PRO A 397 -31.72 -5.47 -12.24
N LEU A 398 -30.76 -4.70 -11.82
CA LEU A 398 -29.72 -4.19 -12.70
C LEU A 398 -28.93 -5.38 -13.27
N PHE A 399 -28.77 -5.43 -14.61
CA PHE A 399 -28.12 -6.51 -15.34
C PHE A 399 -28.67 -7.92 -15.02
N ASP A 400 -29.95 -8.03 -14.67
CA ASP A 400 -30.62 -9.26 -14.22
C ASP A 400 -30.00 -9.91 -12.97
N GLN A 401 -29.13 -9.20 -12.25
CA GLN A 401 -28.30 -9.72 -11.15
C GLN A 401 -28.40 -8.93 -9.86
N TYR A 402 -28.58 -7.61 -9.87
CA TYR A 402 -28.39 -6.78 -8.68
C TYR A 402 -29.57 -5.87 -8.37
N TRP A 403 -29.87 -5.73 -7.09
CA TRP A 403 -30.67 -4.63 -6.56
C TRP A 403 -29.83 -3.80 -5.59
N LEU A 404 -29.81 -2.50 -5.74
CA LEU A 404 -29.29 -1.60 -4.73
C LEU A 404 -30.43 -1.12 -3.85
N LEU A 405 -30.46 -1.61 -2.63
CA LEU A 405 -31.39 -1.19 -1.60
C LEU A 405 -30.79 -0.02 -0.81
N GLN A 406 -31.60 1.01 -0.56
CA GLN A 406 -31.18 2.17 0.21
C GLN A 406 -32.27 2.57 1.22
N ARG A 407 -31.87 2.80 2.49
CA ARG A 407 -32.68 3.38 3.54
C ARG A 407 -32.14 4.76 3.94
N GLY A 408 -32.95 5.80 3.72
CA GLY A 408 -32.52 7.19 3.94
C GLY A 408 -31.35 7.57 3.04
N LYS A 409 -30.38 8.35 3.57
CA LYS A 409 -29.23 8.84 2.77
C LYS A 409 -27.96 8.02 2.90
N LYS A 410 -27.83 7.20 3.95
CA LYS A 410 -26.52 6.62 4.35
C LYS A 410 -26.48 5.10 4.42
N HIS A 411 -27.64 4.44 4.44
CA HIS A 411 -27.67 2.99 4.61
C HIS A 411 -27.98 2.32 3.29
N PHE A 412 -26.99 1.61 2.78
CA PHE A 412 -27.07 0.87 1.51
C PHE A 412 -26.85 -0.62 1.74
N CYS A 413 -27.42 -1.44 0.89
CA CYS A 413 -27.06 -2.84 0.75
C CYS A 413 -27.22 -3.25 -0.73
N LEU A 414 -26.18 -3.84 -1.28
CA LEU A 414 -26.24 -4.45 -2.60
C LEU A 414 -26.75 -5.90 -2.46
N VAL A 415 -27.84 -6.22 -3.12
CA VAL A 415 -28.39 -7.57 -3.14
C VAL A 415 -28.07 -8.20 -4.48
N LYS A 416 -27.33 -9.30 -4.47
CA LYS A 416 -27.08 -10.14 -5.63
C LYS A 416 -28.15 -11.22 -5.69
N ARG A 417 -28.77 -11.38 -6.84
CA ARG A 417 -29.73 -12.44 -7.10
C ARG A 417 -29.01 -13.78 -7.12
N ALA A 418 -29.37 -14.68 -6.21
CA ALA A 418 -28.94 -16.07 -6.28
C ALA A 418 -29.58 -16.78 -7.47
N ALA A 419 -28.85 -17.74 -8.06
CA ALA A 419 -29.30 -18.51 -9.22
C ALA A 419 -30.44 -19.49 -8.88
#